data_b6f3a74d0387433656f33fbbcef7c641
#
_entry.id   b6f3a74d0387433656f33fbbcef7c641
#
_cell.length_a   1.000
_cell.length_b   1.000
_cell.length_c   1.000
_cell.angle_alpha   90.00
_cell.angle_beta   90.00
_cell.angle_gamma   90.00
#
_symmetry.space_group_name_H-M   'P 1'
#
loop_
_entity.id
_entity.type
_entity.pdbx_description
1 polymer ?
#
loop_
_entity_poly.entity_id
_entity_poly.type
_entity_poly.pdbx_seq_one_letter_code
_entity_poly.pdbx_strand_id
1 'polypeptide(L)'
;MLPELGHFALIVALFIALALGTLPIVGAAHGDVASMSLARPAAQAQFLFVAIAFGCLMASFVANDFSVLNVASHSNSELPMAYRIAATWGSHEGSMLLWVFMLSLWMLAVSLFSQRLPLDMVARVLGVMGFVSIGFLLFILLTSNPFQRLVPAALDGRDLNPLLQDPGMVFHPPLLYMGCLLYTSDAADE
;
A
#
# COMPACT_ATOMS: atom_id res chain seq x y z
N MET A 1 5.00 8.18 -17.60
CA MET A 1 4.17 9.10 -16.77
C MET A 1 3.41 8.38 -15.64
N LEU A 2 2.75 7.22 -15.87
CA LEU A 2 2.06 6.49 -14.78
C LEU A 2 2.99 6.04 -13.64
N PRO A 3 4.17 5.45 -13.92
CA PRO A 3 5.08 5.03 -12.85
C PRO A 3 5.63 6.20 -12.03
N GLU A 4 5.89 7.34 -12.66
CA GLU A 4 6.34 8.56 -11.96
C GLU A 4 5.24 9.10 -11.03
N LEU A 5 3.98 9.07 -11.48
CA LEU A 5 2.84 9.43 -10.65
C LEU A 5 2.69 8.48 -9.45
N GLY A 6 2.84 7.16 -9.69
CA GLY A 6 2.81 6.16 -8.62
C GLY A 6 3.93 6.36 -7.60
N HIS A 7 5.15 6.61 -8.06
CA HIS A 7 6.28 6.89 -7.18
C HIS A 7 6.08 8.18 -6.38
N PHE A 8 5.62 9.25 -7.02
CA PHE A 8 5.27 10.50 -6.36
C PHE A 8 4.18 10.31 -5.30
N ALA A 9 3.14 9.53 -5.62
CA ALA A 9 2.08 9.22 -4.67
C ALA A 9 2.59 8.49 -3.42
N LEU A 10 3.56 7.57 -3.55
CA LEU A 10 4.21 6.92 -2.40
C LEU A 10 4.99 7.90 -1.54
N ILE A 11 5.69 8.85 -2.15
CA ILE A 11 6.41 9.90 -1.40
C ILE A 11 5.42 10.77 -0.61
N VAL A 12 4.33 11.20 -1.23
CA VAL A 12 3.27 11.97 -0.54
C VAL A 12 2.65 11.15 0.57
N ALA A 13 2.35 9.85 0.32
CA ALA A 13 1.84 8.93 1.33
C ALA A 13 2.78 8.82 2.54
N LEU A 14 4.10 8.80 2.32
CA LEU A 14 5.08 8.78 3.42
C LEU A 14 4.99 10.05 4.28
N PHE A 15 4.90 11.24 3.68
CA PHE A 15 4.75 12.49 4.43
C PHE A 15 3.42 12.54 5.22
N ILE A 16 2.33 12.04 4.63
CA ILE A 16 1.04 11.92 5.32
C ILE A 16 1.17 10.93 6.49
N ALA A 17 1.83 9.78 6.30
CA ALA A 17 2.05 8.80 7.35
C ALA A 17 2.88 9.38 8.52
N LEU A 18 3.91 10.18 8.22
CA LEU A 18 4.70 10.90 9.23
C LEU A 18 3.84 11.86 10.05
N ALA A 19 2.99 12.66 9.38
CA ALA A 19 2.07 13.56 10.05
C ALA A 19 1.03 12.79 10.89
N LEU A 20 0.46 11.71 10.35
CA LEU A 20 -0.52 10.86 11.02
C LEU A 20 0.07 10.11 12.22
N GLY A 21 1.29 9.60 12.10
CA GLY A 21 1.98 8.89 13.17
C GLY A 21 2.40 9.80 14.33
N THR A 22 2.61 11.09 14.07
CA THR A 22 3.16 12.01 15.09
C THR A 22 2.12 12.94 15.68
N LEU A 23 1.44 13.75 14.84
CA LEU A 23 0.58 14.84 15.31
C LEU A 23 -0.59 14.37 16.19
N PRO A 24 -1.40 13.34 15.80
CA PRO A 24 -2.51 12.89 16.62
C PRO A 24 -2.08 12.26 17.94
N ILE A 25 -0.95 11.54 17.97
CA ILE A 25 -0.44 10.92 19.20
C ILE A 25 0.04 12.00 20.18
N VAL A 26 0.79 12.98 19.70
CA VAL A 26 1.22 14.12 20.52
C VAL A 26 0.01 14.92 20.99
N GLY A 27 -0.97 15.15 20.10
CA GLY A 27 -2.24 15.80 20.46
C GLY A 27 -2.99 15.07 21.58
N ALA A 28 -3.06 13.73 21.49
CA ALA A 28 -3.71 12.89 22.51
C ALA A 28 -2.94 12.89 23.86
N ALA A 29 -1.62 13.09 23.84
CA ALA A 29 -0.82 13.18 25.05
C ALA A 29 -0.98 14.55 25.77
N HIS A 30 -1.23 15.63 25.00
CA HIS A 30 -1.37 17.00 25.54
C HIS A 30 -2.82 17.49 25.64
N GLY A 31 -3.80 16.68 25.22
CA GLY A 31 -5.21 17.08 25.18
C GLY A 31 -5.55 18.09 24.07
N ASP A 32 -4.71 18.19 23.02
CA ASP A 32 -4.93 19.10 21.90
C ASP A 32 -5.90 18.49 20.90
N VAL A 33 -7.17 18.96 20.95
CA VAL A 33 -8.24 18.51 20.08
C VAL A 33 -7.95 18.79 18.60
N ALA A 34 -7.28 19.88 18.28
CA ALA A 34 -6.97 20.25 16.90
C ALA A 34 -6.07 19.20 16.25
N SER A 35 -4.97 18.84 16.90
CA SER A 35 -4.05 17.80 16.43
C SER A 35 -4.68 16.42 16.37
N MET A 36 -5.51 16.04 17.36
CA MET A 36 -6.24 14.76 17.34
C MET A 36 -7.25 14.68 16.19
N SER A 37 -7.91 15.79 15.84
CA SER A 37 -8.91 15.82 14.75
C SER A 37 -8.32 15.56 13.36
N LEU A 38 -6.99 15.75 13.19
CA LEU A 38 -6.28 15.44 11.94
C LEU A 38 -6.18 13.94 11.64
N ALA A 39 -6.38 13.06 12.64
CA ALA A 39 -6.18 11.62 12.46
C ALA A 39 -7.06 11.04 11.36
N ARG A 40 -8.35 11.37 11.32
CA ARG A 40 -9.29 10.83 10.32
C ARG A 40 -9.00 11.32 8.90
N PRO A 41 -8.91 12.64 8.63
CA PRO A 41 -8.63 13.11 7.27
C PRO A 41 -7.23 12.67 6.78
N ALA A 42 -6.23 12.58 7.67
CA ALA A 42 -4.91 12.07 7.29
C ALA A 42 -4.96 10.58 6.91
N ALA A 43 -5.71 9.75 7.64
CA ALA A 43 -5.91 8.33 7.29
C ALA A 43 -6.63 8.17 5.93
N GLN A 44 -7.63 9.00 5.64
CA GLN A 44 -8.32 9.01 4.34
C GLN A 44 -7.39 9.44 3.20
N ALA A 45 -6.59 10.49 3.43
CA ALA A 45 -5.58 10.93 2.46
C ALA A 45 -4.50 9.85 2.25
N GLN A 46 -4.05 9.18 3.32
CA GLN A 46 -3.10 8.06 3.24
C GLN A 46 -3.63 6.97 2.32
N PHE A 47 -4.87 6.52 2.52
CA PHE A 47 -5.50 5.53 1.66
C PHE A 47 -5.56 6.00 0.21
N LEU A 48 -5.97 7.25 -0.05
CA LEU A 48 -6.08 7.79 -1.40
C LEU A 48 -4.75 7.72 -2.16
N PHE A 49 -3.66 8.18 -1.55
CA PHE A 49 -2.35 8.21 -2.22
C PHE A 49 -1.75 6.81 -2.39
N VAL A 50 -1.93 5.91 -1.43
CA VAL A 50 -1.52 4.50 -1.59
C VAL A 50 -2.36 3.80 -2.67
N ALA A 51 -3.66 4.07 -2.75
CA ALA A 51 -4.54 3.54 -3.79
C ALA A 51 -4.15 4.05 -5.19
N ILE A 52 -3.77 5.33 -5.32
CA ILE A 52 -3.22 5.88 -6.58
C ILE A 52 -1.94 5.14 -6.96
N ALA A 53 -1.01 4.95 -6.02
CA ALA A 53 0.24 4.25 -6.29
C ALA A 53 -0.02 2.79 -6.74
N PHE A 54 -0.88 2.06 -6.03
CA PHE A 54 -1.24 0.69 -6.39
C PHE A 54 -1.93 0.62 -7.75
N GLY A 55 -2.85 1.54 -8.03
CA GLY A 55 -3.53 1.66 -9.33
C GLY A 55 -2.56 1.99 -10.47
N CYS A 56 -1.57 2.85 -10.25
CA CYS A 56 -0.52 3.15 -11.23
C CYS A 56 0.35 1.92 -11.54
N LEU A 57 0.70 1.12 -10.53
CA LEU A 57 1.45 -0.12 -10.74
C LEU A 57 0.62 -1.12 -11.54
N MET A 58 -0.64 -1.34 -11.14
CA MET A 58 -1.56 -2.22 -11.87
C MET A 58 -1.74 -1.78 -13.33
N ALA A 59 -1.93 -0.47 -13.58
CA ALA A 59 -2.05 0.08 -14.92
C ALA A 59 -0.78 -0.13 -15.75
N SER A 60 0.40 -0.08 -15.13
CA SER A 60 1.68 -0.36 -15.80
C SER A 60 1.78 -1.83 -16.23
N PHE A 61 1.31 -2.77 -15.42
CA PHE A 61 1.22 -4.19 -15.78
C PHE A 61 0.20 -4.44 -16.90
N VAL A 62 -0.99 -3.85 -16.81
CA VAL A 62 -2.04 -3.97 -17.82
C VAL A 62 -1.58 -3.41 -19.17
N ALA A 63 -0.86 -2.29 -19.17
CA ALA A 63 -0.33 -1.64 -20.36
C ALA A 63 0.96 -2.27 -20.90
N ASN A 64 1.55 -3.27 -20.24
CA ASN A 64 2.87 -3.86 -20.56
C ASN A 64 3.97 -2.77 -20.66
N ASP A 65 4.04 -1.86 -19.68
CA ASP A 65 5.10 -0.84 -19.64
C ASP A 65 6.44 -1.47 -19.23
N PHE A 66 7.12 -2.12 -20.16
CA PHE A 66 8.42 -2.78 -19.92
C PHE A 66 9.57 -1.79 -19.65
N SER A 67 9.30 -0.49 -19.59
CA SER A 67 10.26 0.47 -19.05
C SER A 67 10.29 0.45 -17.51
N VAL A 68 9.34 -0.23 -16.85
CA VAL A 68 9.33 -0.49 -15.43
C VAL A 68 9.97 -1.86 -15.16
N LEU A 69 11.03 -1.90 -14.35
CA LEU A 69 11.78 -3.11 -14.06
C LEU A 69 10.89 -4.24 -13.53
N ASN A 70 9.96 -3.90 -12.64
CA ASN A 70 9.04 -4.86 -12.04
C ASN A 70 8.12 -5.50 -13.09
N VAL A 71 7.58 -4.71 -14.02
CA VAL A 71 6.74 -5.21 -15.12
C VAL A 71 7.56 -6.08 -16.08
N ALA A 72 8.74 -5.62 -16.48
CA ALA A 72 9.63 -6.37 -17.38
C ALA A 72 10.12 -7.70 -16.78
N SER A 73 10.16 -7.81 -15.46
CA SER A 73 10.63 -9.02 -14.77
C SER A 73 9.53 -10.05 -14.48
N HIS A 74 8.24 -9.66 -14.51
CA HIS A 74 7.13 -10.48 -14.03
C HIS A 74 5.92 -10.52 -14.97
N SER A 75 6.02 -9.98 -16.18
CA SER A 75 4.93 -9.99 -17.18
C SER A 75 5.50 -9.99 -18.59
N ASN A 76 4.76 -10.53 -19.55
CA ASN A 76 5.09 -10.48 -20.98
C ASN A 76 3.85 -10.10 -21.83
N SER A 77 4.08 -9.90 -23.13
CA SER A 77 3.02 -9.48 -24.06
C SER A 77 1.97 -10.54 -24.32
N GLU A 78 2.27 -11.83 -24.12
CA GLU A 78 1.34 -12.95 -24.35
C GLU A 78 0.55 -13.36 -23.09
N LEU A 79 0.93 -12.82 -21.92
CA LEU A 79 0.30 -13.18 -20.65
C LEU A 79 -1.19 -12.74 -20.63
N PRO A 80 -2.15 -13.63 -20.30
CA PRO A 80 -3.56 -13.29 -20.19
C PRO A 80 -3.82 -12.15 -19.19
N MET A 81 -4.81 -11.28 -19.47
CA MET A 81 -5.11 -10.08 -18.69
C MET A 81 -5.29 -10.36 -17.18
N ALA A 82 -5.96 -11.46 -16.82
CA ALA A 82 -6.15 -11.83 -15.42
C ALA A 82 -4.82 -12.04 -14.68
N TYR A 83 -3.86 -12.67 -15.34
CA TYR A 83 -2.53 -12.89 -14.76
C TYR A 83 -1.65 -11.64 -14.78
N ARG A 84 -1.84 -10.71 -15.75
CA ARG A 84 -1.18 -9.39 -15.69
C ARG A 84 -1.63 -8.59 -14.48
N ILE A 85 -2.93 -8.63 -14.16
CA ILE A 85 -3.46 -7.99 -12.94
C ILE A 85 -2.86 -8.68 -11.70
N ALA A 86 -2.85 -10.01 -11.65
CA ALA A 86 -2.28 -10.76 -10.54
C ALA A 86 -0.77 -10.55 -10.39
N ALA A 87 -0.05 -10.36 -11.48
CA ALA A 87 1.39 -10.05 -11.48
C ALA A 87 1.72 -8.77 -10.71
N THR A 88 0.75 -7.85 -10.54
CA THR A 88 0.94 -6.64 -9.73
C THR A 88 1.42 -6.95 -8.30
N TRP A 89 0.96 -8.06 -7.72
CA TRP A 89 1.41 -8.54 -6.40
C TRP A 89 2.20 -9.84 -6.45
N GLY A 90 2.53 -10.31 -7.64
CA GLY A 90 3.33 -11.53 -7.85
C GLY A 90 4.82 -11.32 -7.56
N SER A 91 5.29 -10.09 -7.46
CA SER A 91 6.66 -9.73 -7.09
C SER A 91 6.76 -9.35 -5.62
N HIS A 92 8.00 -9.33 -5.09
CA HIS A 92 8.27 -8.82 -3.74
C HIS A 92 7.83 -7.36 -3.59
N GLU A 93 8.19 -6.51 -4.55
CA GLU A 93 7.88 -5.08 -4.56
C GLU A 93 6.37 -4.82 -4.62
N GLY A 94 5.66 -5.56 -5.47
CA GLY A 94 4.21 -5.47 -5.62
C GLY A 94 3.46 -6.01 -4.41
N SER A 95 3.93 -7.12 -3.81
CA SER A 95 3.38 -7.68 -2.58
C SER A 95 3.50 -6.72 -1.40
N MET A 96 4.65 -6.06 -1.25
CA MET A 96 4.86 -5.05 -0.20
C MET A 96 3.91 -3.86 -0.38
N LEU A 97 3.71 -3.41 -1.62
CA LEU A 97 2.77 -2.34 -1.92
C LEU A 97 1.32 -2.77 -1.65
N LEU A 98 0.94 -4.01 -1.99
CA LEU A 98 -0.38 -4.56 -1.66
C LEU A 98 -0.59 -4.58 -0.13
N TRP A 99 0.43 -4.94 0.65
CA TRP A 99 0.31 -4.97 2.11
C TRP A 99 0.05 -3.58 2.70
N VAL A 100 0.79 -2.56 2.25
CA VAL A 100 0.53 -1.16 2.66
C VAL A 100 -0.85 -0.69 2.19
N PHE A 101 -1.29 -1.13 1.01
CA PHE A 101 -2.63 -0.82 0.52
C PHE A 101 -3.72 -1.42 1.44
N MET A 102 -3.58 -2.68 1.86
CA MET A 102 -4.50 -3.31 2.81
C MET A 102 -4.47 -2.62 4.18
N LEU A 103 -3.28 -2.27 4.69
CA LEU A 103 -3.14 -1.49 5.93
C LEU A 103 -3.88 -0.15 5.82
N SER A 104 -3.68 0.58 4.72
CA SER A 104 -4.34 1.87 4.50
C SER A 104 -5.86 1.74 4.34
N LEU A 105 -6.36 0.62 3.79
CA LEU A 105 -7.79 0.30 3.73
C LEU A 105 -8.39 0.13 5.13
N TRP A 106 -7.68 -0.56 6.04
CA TRP A 106 -8.10 -0.66 7.44
C TRP A 106 -8.07 0.69 8.16
N MET A 107 -7.05 1.52 7.90
CA MET A 107 -7.00 2.90 8.42
C MET A 107 -8.20 3.71 7.94
N LEU A 108 -8.58 3.58 6.67
CA LEU A 108 -9.80 4.19 6.13
C LEU A 108 -11.05 3.67 6.86
N ALA A 109 -11.18 2.35 7.04
CA ALA A 109 -12.31 1.74 7.74
C ALA A 109 -12.42 2.27 9.19
N VAL A 110 -11.31 2.30 9.93
CA VAL A 110 -11.28 2.89 11.28
C VAL A 110 -11.71 4.36 11.24
N SER A 111 -11.23 5.16 10.28
CA SER A 111 -11.58 6.58 10.17
C SER A 111 -13.07 6.81 9.94
N LEU A 112 -13.74 5.91 9.20
CA LEU A 112 -15.17 6.04 8.83
C LEU A 112 -16.09 5.46 9.90
N PHE A 113 -15.74 4.31 10.49
CA PHE A 113 -16.64 3.56 11.38
C PHE A 113 -16.43 3.86 12.88
N SER A 114 -15.36 4.56 13.26
CA SER A 114 -15.04 4.90 14.66
C SER A 114 -15.69 6.21 15.16
N GLN A 115 -16.77 6.68 14.55
CA GLN A 115 -17.37 7.98 14.89
C GLN A 115 -17.91 8.07 16.33
N ARG A 116 -18.27 6.92 16.92
CA ARG A 116 -18.79 6.83 18.29
C ARG A 116 -17.72 6.68 19.36
N LEU A 117 -16.46 6.47 18.96
CA LEU A 117 -15.33 6.28 19.87
C LEU A 117 -14.76 7.64 20.33
N PRO A 118 -14.18 7.72 21.53
CA PRO A 118 -13.44 8.89 22.01
C PRO A 118 -12.36 9.32 21.02
N LEU A 119 -12.20 10.62 20.82
CA LEU A 119 -11.27 11.16 19.82
C LEU A 119 -9.82 10.80 20.11
N ASP A 120 -9.42 10.78 21.39
CA ASP A 120 -8.08 10.42 21.83
C ASP A 120 -7.74 8.96 21.51
N MET A 121 -8.70 8.04 21.67
CA MET A 121 -8.54 6.64 21.31
C MET A 121 -8.33 6.48 19.80
N VAL A 122 -9.18 7.10 18.98
CA VAL A 122 -9.06 7.06 17.51
C VAL A 122 -7.74 7.66 17.05
N ALA A 123 -7.33 8.79 17.65
CA ALA A 123 -6.06 9.45 17.33
C ALA A 123 -4.85 8.54 17.62
N ARG A 124 -4.86 7.82 18.75
CA ARG A 124 -3.81 6.85 19.10
C ARG A 124 -3.78 5.66 18.18
N VAL A 125 -4.94 5.02 17.90
CA VAL A 125 -5.02 3.86 17.00
C VAL A 125 -4.52 4.22 15.61
N LEU A 126 -5.08 5.27 14.98
CA LEU A 126 -4.65 5.70 13.66
C LEU A 126 -3.19 6.17 13.63
N GLY A 127 -2.72 6.78 14.72
CA GLY A 127 -1.33 7.19 14.85
C GLY A 127 -0.36 5.99 14.89
N VAL A 128 -0.67 4.93 15.63
CA VAL A 128 0.12 3.69 15.65
C VAL A 128 0.13 3.03 14.27
N MET A 129 -1.04 2.92 13.61
CA MET A 129 -1.11 2.42 12.22
C MET A 129 -0.28 3.29 11.26
N GLY A 130 -0.26 4.61 11.48
CA GLY A 130 0.59 5.56 10.75
C GLY A 130 2.08 5.23 10.91
N PHE A 131 2.55 4.95 12.14
CA PHE A 131 3.94 4.54 12.38
C PHE A 131 4.30 3.24 11.67
N VAL A 132 3.42 2.23 11.68
CA VAL A 132 3.63 1.00 10.92
C VAL A 132 3.73 1.29 9.43
N SER A 133 2.86 2.17 8.92
CA SER A 133 2.87 2.59 7.51
C SER A 133 4.17 3.31 7.13
N ILE A 134 4.76 4.13 8.01
CA ILE A 134 6.07 4.77 7.78
C ILE A 134 7.15 3.72 7.52
N GLY A 135 7.23 2.68 8.37
CA GLY A 135 8.22 1.62 8.23
C GLY A 135 8.12 0.93 6.87
N PHE A 136 6.90 0.55 6.46
CA PHE A 136 6.66 -0.08 5.16
C PHE A 136 6.97 0.86 3.99
N LEU A 137 6.53 2.12 4.04
CA LEU A 137 6.75 3.07 2.96
C LEU A 137 8.23 3.41 2.78
N LEU A 138 8.98 3.55 3.88
CA LEU A 138 10.44 3.71 3.81
C LEU A 138 11.10 2.48 3.19
N PHE A 139 10.69 1.28 3.58
CA PHE A 139 11.20 0.05 3.00
C PHE A 139 10.93 -0.04 1.50
N ILE A 140 9.70 0.27 1.07
CA ILE A 140 9.32 0.27 -0.35
C ILE A 140 10.14 1.31 -1.12
N LEU A 141 10.26 2.54 -0.63
CA LEU A 141 10.93 3.61 -1.36
C LEU A 141 12.45 3.43 -1.44
N LEU A 142 13.08 2.85 -0.39
CA LEU A 142 14.54 2.76 -0.30
C LEU A 142 15.11 1.43 -0.81
N THR A 143 14.36 0.33 -0.66
CA THR A 143 14.89 -1.02 -0.94
C THR A 143 14.08 -1.81 -1.96
N SER A 144 12.77 -1.58 -2.06
CA SER A 144 11.86 -2.40 -2.89
C SER A 144 10.93 -1.55 -3.74
N ASN A 145 11.51 -0.60 -4.50
CA ASN A 145 10.74 0.35 -5.27
C ASN A 145 10.08 -0.30 -6.50
N PRO A 146 8.73 -0.44 -6.53
CA PRO A 146 8.01 -1.07 -7.64
C PRO A 146 8.02 -0.26 -8.93
N PHE A 147 8.42 1.02 -8.86
CA PHE A 147 8.45 1.95 -9.99
C PHE A 147 9.86 2.18 -10.55
N GLN A 148 10.83 1.32 -10.19
CA GLN A 148 12.19 1.44 -10.70
C GLN A 148 12.21 1.33 -12.23
N ARG A 149 12.88 2.29 -12.88
CA ARG A 149 12.99 2.35 -14.34
C ARG A 149 14.11 1.48 -14.86
N LEU A 150 13.83 0.81 -15.98
CA LEU A 150 14.82 0.06 -16.77
C LEU A 150 15.22 0.90 -17.98
N VAL A 151 16.52 1.18 -18.12
CA VAL A 151 17.07 1.94 -19.26
C VAL A 151 18.25 1.16 -19.85
N PRO A 152 18.18 0.74 -21.12
CA PRO A 152 17.04 0.86 -22.05
C PRO A 152 15.86 -0.02 -21.65
N ALA A 153 14.63 0.38 -22.06
CA ALA A 153 13.46 -0.45 -21.87
C ALA A 153 13.60 -1.80 -22.59
N ALA A 154 13.09 -2.87 -21.97
CA ALA A 154 13.08 -4.18 -22.62
C ALA A 154 12.10 -4.18 -23.80
N LEU A 155 12.39 -4.95 -24.86
CA LEU A 155 11.50 -5.14 -26.01
C LEU A 155 10.26 -5.95 -25.63
N ASP A 156 10.42 -6.93 -24.73
CA ASP A 156 9.37 -7.72 -24.10
C ASP A 156 9.82 -8.08 -22.69
N GLY A 157 8.87 -8.51 -21.84
CA GLY A 157 9.18 -8.90 -20.47
C GLY A 157 9.44 -10.40 -20.31
N ARG A 158 9.83 -10.79 -19.09
CA ARG A 158 9.98 -12.19 -18.68
C ARG A 158 8.61 -12.74 -18.29
N ASP A 159 8.47 -14.06 -18.35
CA ASP A 159 7.22 -14.70 -17.94
C ASP A 159 6.98 -14.60 -16.43
N LEU A 160 5.69 -14.58 -16.06
CA LEU A 160 5.28 -14.71 -14.67
C LEU A 160 5.66 -16.11 -14.17
N ASN A 161 6.14 -16.21 -12.93
CA ASN A 161 6.43 -17.49 -12.31
C ASN A 161 5.25 -18.45 -12.47
N PRO A 162 5.44 -19.66 -13.06
CA PRO A 162 4.36 -20.63 -13.30
C PRO A 162 3.53 -20.96 -12.04
N LEU A 163 4.12 -20.93 -10.86
CA LEU A 163 3.41 -21.14 -9.59
C LEU A 163 2.38 -20.04 -9.31
N LEU A 164 2.58 -18.83 -9.82
CA LEU A 164 1.65 -17.69 -9.65
C LEU A 164 0.53 -17.69 -10.72
N GLN A 165 0.57 -18.63 -11.67
CA GLN A 165 -0.48 -18.81 -12.67
C GLN A 165 -1.58 -19.78 -12.19
N ASP A 166 -1.47 -20.31 -10.96
CA ASP A 166 -2.54 -21.03 -10.29
C ASP A 166 -3.57 -20.07 -9.67
N PRO A 167 -4.88 -20.23 -9.89
CA PRO A 167 -5.92 -19.36 -9.33
C PRO A 167 -5.86 -19.26 -7.80
N GLY A 168 -5.51 -20.34 -7.08
CA GLY A 168 -5.32 -20.30 -5.64
C GLY A 168 -4.23 -19.35 -5.21
N MET A 169 -3.12 -19.32 -5.94
CA MET A 169 -1.99 -18.42 -5.69
C MET A 169 -2.26 -16.98 -6.10
N VAL A 170 -3.22 -16.74 -6.98
CA VAL A 170 -3.67 -15.38 -7.32
C VAL A 170 -4.43 -14.74 -6.15
N PHE A 171 -5.36 -15.49 -5.53
CA PHE A 171 -6.21 -14.98 -4.46
C PHE A 171 -5.59 -15.07 -3.07
N HIS A 172 -4.64 -16.00 -2.86
CA HIS A 172 -4.04 -16.24 -1.55
C HIS A 172 -3.37 -15.00 -0.93
N PRO A 173 -2.48 -14.24 -1.62
CA PRO A 173 -1.81 -13.11 -1.01
C PRO A 173 -2.76 -11.98 -0.57
N PRO A 174 -3.75 -11.52 -1.36
CA PRO A 174 -4.70 -10.52 -0.91
C PRO A 174 -5.50 -10.95 0.33
N LEU A 175 -5.97 -12.21 0.36
CA LEU A 175 -6.73 -12.74 1.49
C LEU A 175 -5.86 -12.93 2.73
N LEU A 176 -4.61 -13.40 2.55
CA LEU A 176 -3.65 -13.56 3.62
C LEU A 176 -3.32 -12.21 4.28
N TYR A 177 -3.02 -11.19 3.49
CA TYR A 177 -2.69 -9.87 4.04
C TYR A 177 -3.88 -9.21 4.73
N MET A 178 -5.09 -9.38 4.18
CA MET A 178 -6.31 -8.90 4.84
C MET A 178 -6.53 -9.62 6.18
N GLY A 179 -6.38 -10.94 6.22
CA GLY A 179 -6.55 -11.73 7.44
C GLY A 179 -5.46 -11.51 8.48
N CYS A 180 -4.19 -11.36 8.06
CA CYS A 180 -3.08 -11.08 8.95
C CYS A 180 -3.26 -9.76 9.72
N LEU A 181 -3.74 -8.73 9.05
CA LEU A 181 -4.02 -7.42 9.67
C LEU A 181 -5.21 -7.47 10.64
N LEU A 182 -6.20 -8.33 10.40
CA LEU A 182 -7.32 -8.56 11.33
C LEU A 182 -6.90 -9.36 12.55
N TYR A 183 -6.15 -10.45 12.35
CA TYR A 183 -5.76 -11.36 13.44
C TYR A 183 -4.89 -10.67 14.49
N THR A 184 -4.01 -9.76 14.10
CA THR A 184 -3.20 -8.98 15.05
C THR A 184 -4.01 -8.01 15.90
N SER A 185 -5.22 -7.62 15.45
CA SER A 185 -6.14 -6.80 16.26
C SER A 185 -6.99 -7.64 17.21
N ASP A 186 -7.28 -8.89 16.86
CA ASP A 186 -8.14 -9.79 17.64
C ASP A 186 -7.37 -10.47 18.80
N ALA A 187 -6.06 -10.69 18.64
CA ALA A 187 -5.20 -11.26 19.67
C ALA A 187 -4.95 -10.31 20.87
N ALA A 188 -5.43 -9.07 20.82
CA ALA A 188 -5.35 -8.13 21.94
C ALA A 188 -6.53 -8.24 22.93
N ASP A 189 -7.55 -9.03 22.60
CA ASP A 189 -8.78 -9.21 23.41
C ASP A 189 -8.77 -10.52 24.24
N GLU A 190 -7.70 -11.34 24.16
CA GLU A 190 -7.41 -12.50 25.02
C GLU A 190 -6.29 -12.18 26.04
#